data_c9680ec447c8804bf5788b20228d3641
#
_entry.id   c9680ec447c8804bf5788b20228d3641
#
_cell.length_a   1.000
_cell.length_b   1.000
_cell.length_c   1.000
_cell.angle_alpha   90.00
_cell.angle_beta   90.00
_cell.angle_gamma   90.00
#
_symmetry.space_group_name_H-M   'P 1'
#
loop_
_entity.id
_entity.type
_entity.pdbx_description
1 polymer ?
#
loop_
_entity_poly.entity_id
_entity_poly.type
_entity_poly.pdbx_seq_one_letter_code
_entity_poly.pdbx_strand_id
1 'polypeptide(L)'
;MKIIKRIFIGLFVLVLVLGAGAYFYLQSLKPDYNAELKLPDLKAPVEVTFDTYGIPHIYAQNEEDLFYAFGYIHAQDRLFQMEVLRRLADGRLAELFGEKAVPSDKFFRMLSFRQHAKMTIDSVYKDPNAPFVKAAKAYLKGINQYIHQGKTPIEFTLAGIPKTEFTLEDMEIIVGYMGYTFVGAFKSEPVATLINEKLGADYFKDVMSAWPDSAYQISVDKLASNKQIKAAENLAIMANQLTKMNEELPFPPFHGSNGWVISGKKTKSGKPILSNDTHIAFSQPSVWYEAHLECPTYKIYGNFLAGTPVPALGHSDFGGWGLTMFENDDADFFREKVNPANKNQVWYKDPDRRRQQ
;
A
#
# COMPACT_ATOMS: atom_id res chain seq x y z
N MET A 1 33.37 -49.70 -5.26
CA MET A 1 31.92 -49.73 -5.00
C MET A 1 31.54 -49.51 -3.52
N LYS A 2 32.08 -50.24 -2.51
CA LYS A 2 31.68 -50.09 -1.10
C LYS A 2 31.94 -48.70 -0.50
N ILE A 3 33.07 -48.05 -0.84
CA ILE A 3 33.41 -46.68 -0.37
C ILE A 3 32.45 -45.66 -0.93
N ILE A 4 32.16 -45.68 -2.24
CA ILE A 4 31.24 -44.80 -2.90
C ILE A 4 29.84 -44.91 -2.27
N LYS A 5 29.36 -46.14 -2.03
CA LYS A 5 28.09 -46.37 -1.33
C LYS A 5 28.05 -45.74 0.07
N ARG A 6 29.14 -45.84 0.86
CA ARG A 6 29.25 -45.22 2.19
C ARG A 6 29.23 -43.69 2.10
N ILE A 7 29.90 -43.11 1.11
CA ILE A 7 29.87 -41.65 0.86
C ILE A 7 28.44 -41.19 0.54
N PHE A 8 27.75 -41.92 -0.36
CA PHE A 8 26.35 -41.58 -0.70
C PHE A 8 25.40 -41.70 0.50
N ILE A 9 25.57 -42.75 1.33
CA ILE A 9 24.77 -42.87 2.56
C ILE A 9 25.09 -41.71 3.53
N GLY A 10 26.38 -41.38 3.70
CA GLY A 10 26.78 -40.25 4.54
C GLY A 10 26.20 -38.90 4.08
N LEU A 11 26.25 -38.61 2.77
CA LEU A 11 25.63 -37.44 2.19
C LEU A 11 24.12 -37.45 2.36
N PHE A 12 23.44 -38.55 2.15
CA PHE A 12 22.01 -38.69 2.35
C PHE A 12 21.60 -38.44 3.81
N VAL A 13 22.32 -39.00 4.76
CA VAL A 13 22.09 -38.77 6.21
C VAL A 13 22.32 -37.28 6.54
N LEU A 14 23.38 -36.66 5.99
CA LEU A 14 23.66 -35.25 6.22
C LEU A 14 22.52 -34.38 5.69
N VAL A 15 21.99 -34.63 4.49
CA VAL A 15 20.85 -33.91 3.92
C VAL A 15 19.61 -34.08 4.81
N LEU A 16 19.34 -35.28 5.32
CA LEU A 16 18.22 -35.51 6.24
C LEU A 16 18.38 -34.73 7.55
N VAL A 17 19.57 -34.70 8.13
CA VAL A 17 19.84 -33.95 9.37
C VAL A 17 19.70 -32.44 9.14
N LEU A 18 20.25 -31.92 8.06
CA LEU A 18 20.12 -30.52 7.70
C LEU A 18 18.66 -30.15 7.40
N GLY A 19 17.92 -30.99 6.68
CA GLY A 19 16.50 -30.83 6.42
C GLY A 19 15.64 -30.82 7.68
N ALA A 20 15.91 -31.77 8.61
CA ALA A 20 15.24 -31.79 9.91
C ALA A 20 15.58 -30.55 10.76
N GLY A 21 16.87 -30.15 10.80
CA GLY A 21 17.30 -28.93 11.47
C GLY A 21 16.60 -27.67 10.91
N ALA A 22 16.54 -27.52 9.58
CA ALA A 22 15.83 -26.43 8.92
C ALA A 22 14.33 -26.45 9.24
N TYR A 23 13.70 -27.63 9.22
CA TYR A 23 12.28 -27.78 9.56
C TYR A 23 11.99 -27.31 10.99
N PHE A 24 12.75 -27.80 11.99
CA PHE A 24 12.53 -27.38 13.38
C PHE A 24 12.85 -25.91 13.60
N TYR A 25 13.86 -25.37 12.93
CA TYR A 25 14.16 -23.94 12.96
C TYR A 25 12.98 -23.12 12.41
N LEU A 26 12.43 -23.47 11.24
CA LEU A 26 11.27 -22.77 10.67
C LEU A 26 10.03 -22.88 11.56
N GLN A 27 9.79 -24.05 12.17
CA GLN A 27 8.68 -24.20 13.14
C GLN A 27 8.89 -23.32 14.38
N SER A 28 10.12 -23.13 14.85
CA SER A 28 10.41 -22.28 16.00
C SER A 28 10.13 -20.78 15.75
N LEU A 29 10.15 -20.35 14.48
CA LEU A 29 9.86 -18.96 14.09
C LEU A 29 8.35 -18.65 14.02
N LYS A 30 7.50 -19.68 13.94
CA LYS A 30 6.04 -19.45 13.89
C LYS A 30 5.54 -18.83 15.19
N PRO A 31 4.61 -17.84 15.11
CA PRO A 31 3.91 -17.34 16.28
C PRO A 31 3.16 -18.47 16.99
N ASP A 32 2.99 -18.32 18.30
CA ASP A 32 2.11 -19.20 19.08
C ASP A 32 0.76 -18.49 19.23
N TYR A 33 -0.23 -18.94 18.48
CA TYR A 33 -1.58 -18.38 18.47
C TYR A 33 -2.43 -18.76 19.69
N ASN A 34 -1.91 -19.63 20.56
CA ASN A 34 -2.57 -20.05 21.81
C ASN A 34 -1.86 -19.49 23.05
N ALA A 35 -0.87 -18.61 22.88
CA ALA A 35 -0.10 -18.08 23.98
C ALA A 35 -0.88 -17.03 24.78
N GLU A 36 -0.74 -17.05 26.11
CA GLU A 36 -1.07 -15.92 26.95
C GLU A 36 0.11 -14.95 27.00
N LEU A 37 -0.10 -13.73 26.50
CA LEU A 37 0.93 -12.71 26.38
C LEU A 37 0.70 -11.59 27.41
N LYS A 38 1.78 -11.18 28.09
CA LYS A 38 1.78 -9.99 28.94
C LYS A 38 2.27 -8.79 28.12
N LEU A 39 1.36 -7.91 27.76
CA LEU A 39 1.66 -6.67 27.04
C LEU A 39 1.61 -5.49 28.01
N PRO A 40 2.70 -4.70 28.18
CA PRO A 40 2.84 -3.73 29.27
C PRO A 40 1.84 -2.59 29.23
N ASP A 41 1.34 -2.21 28.05
CA ASP A 41 0.49 -1.03 27.87
C ASP A 41 -1.01 -1.35 27.82
N LEU A 42 -1.41 -2.61 27.99
CA LEU A 42 -2.82 -2.98 28.10
C LEU A 42 -3.40 -2.53 29.46
N LYS A 43 -4.54 -1.88 29.42
CA LYS A 43 -5.30 -1.45 30.62
C LYS A 43 -6.20 -2.56 31.16
N ALA A 44 -6.67 -3.44 30.26
CA ALA A 44 -7.53 -4.58 30.56
C ALA A 44 -7.18 -5.78 29.66
N PRO A 45 -7.56 -7.00 30.07
CA PRO A 45 -7.38 -8.19 29.22
C PRO A 45 -8.07 -8.03 27.85
N VAL A 46 -7.37 -8.49 26.82
CA VAL A 46 -7.89 -8.58 25.44
C VAL A 46 -7.89 -10.04 25.03
N GLU A 47 -9.01 -10.49 24.50
CA GLU A 47 -9.14 -11.81 23.91
C GLU A 47 -8.96 -11.75 22.40
N VAL A 48 -8.14 -12.67 21.84
CA VAL A 48 -7.95 -12.82 20.41
C VAL A 48 -8.21 -14.26 20.03
N THR A 49 -9.18 -14.48 19.17
CA THR A 49 -9.50 -15.79 18.61
C THR A 49 -9.26 -15.78 17.10
N PHE A 50 -8.83 -16.91 16.56
CA PHE A 50 -8.66 -17.07 15.12
C PHE A 50 -9.67 -18.08 14.60
N ASP A 51 -10.35 -17.72 13.52
CA ASP A 51 -11.27 -18.65 12.87
C ASP A 51 -10.53 -19.70 12.01
N THR A 52 -11.28 -20.53 11.31
CA THR A 52 -10.73 -21.60 10.45
C THR A 52 -9.96 -21.06 9.23
N TYR A 53 -10.12 -19.78 8.89
CA TYR A 53 -9.39 -19.08 7.82
C TYR A 53 -8.19 -18.31 8.34
N GLY A 54 -7.97 -18.33 9.68
CA GLY A 54 -6.90 -17.57 10.32
C GLY A 54 -7.20 -16.08 10.47
N ILE A 55 -8.48 -15.69 10.37
CA ILE A 55 -8.91 -14.32 10.59
C ILE A 55 -8.96 -14.04 12.09
N PRO A 56 -8.27 -13.00 12.59
CA PRO A 56 -8.34 -12.63 13.99
C PRO A 56 -9.65 -11.92 14.34
N HIS A 57 -10.26 -12.35 15.43
CA HIS A 57 -11.36 -11.68 16.11
C HIS A 57 -10.83 -11.16 17.44
N ILE A 58 -10.79 -9.85 17.61
CA ILE A 58 -10.17 -9.16 18.73
C ILE A 58 -11.26 -8.51 19.58
N TYR A 59 -11.33 -8.89 20.86
CA TYR A 59 -12.32 -8.40 21.81
C TYR A 59 -11.62 -7.66 22.96
N ALA A 60 -11.91 -6.39 23.15
CA ALA A 60 -11.34 -5.54 24.18
C ALA A 60 -12.41 -4.83 25.00
N GLN A 61 -12.02 -4.23 26.13
CA GLN A 61 -12.91 -3.45 26.97
C GLN A 61 -12.94 -1.95 26.61
N ASN A 62 -12.01 -1.49 25.77
CA ASN A 62 -11.90 -0.12 25.31
C ASN A 62 -11.16 -0.06 23.95
N GLU A 63 -11.31 1.07 23.25
CA GLU A 63 -10.73 1.25 21.92
C GLU A 63 -9.20 1.27 21.93
N GLU A 64 -8.56 1.82 22.96
CA GLU A 64 -7.11 1.92 23.01
C GLU A 64 -6.46 0.53 23.09
N ASP A 65 -6.96 -0.35 23.97
CA ASP A 65 -6.53 -1.75 24.07
C ASP A 65 -6.86 -2.53 22.78
N LEU A 66 -8.02 -2.25 22.18
CA LEU A 66 -8.44 -2.88 20.93
C LEU A 66 -7.44 -2.61 19.79
N PHE A 67 -7.10 -1.34 19.56
CA PHE A 67 -6.16 -0.96 18.51
C PHE A 67 -4.73 -1.35 18.83
N TYR A 68 -4.34 -1.33 20.10
CA TYR A 68 -3.03 -1.82 20.53
C TYR A 68 -2.87 -3.33 20.23
N ALA A 69 -3.85 -4.13 20.63
CA ALA A 69 -3.85 -5.56 20.35
C ALA A 69 -3.89 -5.84 18.83
N PHE A 70 -4.71 -5.08 18.09
CA PHE A 70 -4.75 -5.21 16.62
C PHE A 70 -3.39 -4.89 15.99
N GLY A 71 -2.71 -3.85 16.41
CA GLY A 71 -1.37 -3.51 15.91
C GLY A 71 -0.35 -4.63 16.17
N TYR A 72 -0.41 -5.24 17.36
CA TYR A 72 0.45 -6.36 17.73
C TYR A 72 0.19 -7.59 16.84
N ILE A 73 -1.07 -8.01 16.70
CA ILE A 73 -1.46 -9.18 15.89
C ILE A 73 -1.20 -8.94 14.40
N HIS A 74 -1.51 -7.75 13.90
CA HIS A 74 -1.24 -7.40 12.51
C HIS A 74 0.26 -7.45 12.18
N ALA A 75 1.12 -6.95 13.09
CA ALA A 75 2.57 -7.06 12.94
C ALA A 75 3.04 -8.52 13.09
N GLN A 76 2.45 -9.32 13.99
CA GLN A 76 2.75 -10.74 14.12
C GLN A 76 2.61 -11.49 12.80
N ASP A 77 1.57 -11.17 12.03
CA ASP A 77 1.25 -11.88 10.80
C ASP A 77 1.85 -11.23 9.54
N ARG A 78 2.14 -9.93 9.58
CA ARG A 78 2.43 -9.12 8.37
C ARG A 78 3.63 -8.18 8.49
N LEU A 79 4.50 -8.31 9.51
CA LEU A 79 5.57 -7.34 9.75
C LEU A 79 6.49 -7.15 8.54
N PHE A 80 6.85 -8.24 7.84
CA PHE A 80 7.72 -8.12 6.66
C PHE A 80 6.98 -7.43 5.50
N GLN A 81 5.68 -7.70 5.32
CA GLN A 81 4.87 -6.99 4.35
C GLN A 81 4.80 -5.48 4.65
N MET A 82 4.61 -5.10 5.92
CA MET A 82 4.68 -3.71 6.36
C MET A 82 6.05 -3.07 6.03
N GLU A 83 7.15 -3.80 6.29
CA GLU A 83 8.51 -3.36 6.00
C GLU A 83 8.74 -3.12 4.50
N VAL A 84 8.25 -4.03 3.65
CA VAL A 84 8.37 -3.88 2.19
C VAL A 84 7.54 -2.70 1.70
N LEU A 85 6.30 -2.53 2.19
CA LEU A 85 5.42 -1.42 1.81
C LEU A 85 6.03 -0.05 2.18
N ARG A 86 6.54 0.11 3.41
CA ARG A 86 7.14 1.39 3.80
C ARG A 86 8.41 1.70 3.01
N ARG A 87 9.24 0.70 2.67
CA ARG A 87 10.43 0.91 1.84
C ARG A 87 10.06 1.25 0.40
N LEU A 88 9.06 0.58 -0.15
CA LEU A 88 8.53 0.88 -1.47
C LEU A 88 8.05 2.34 -1.55
N ALA A 89 7.19 2.74 -0.63
CA ALA A 89 6.63 4.09 -0.59
C ALA A 89 7.69 5.18 -0.32
N ASP A 90 8.74 4.85 0.44
CA ASP A 90 9.85 5.77 0.76
C ASP A 90 10.96 5.79 -0.31
N GLY A 91 10.82 4.98 -1.37
CA GLY A 91 11.85 4.84 -2.41
C GLY A 91 13.15 4.24 -1.88
N ARG A 92 13.05 3.16 -1.11
CA ARG A 92 14.14 2.42 -0.46
C ARG A 92 14.08 0.92 -0.71
N LEU A 93 13.34 0.50 -1.74
CA LEU A 93 13.13 -0.91 -2.05
C LEU A 93 14.44 -1.60 -2.49
N ALA A 94 15.37 -0.84 -3.10
CA ALA A 94 16.68 -1.35 -3.50
C ALA A 94 17.55 -1.82 -2.31
N GLU A 95 17.28 -1.37 -1.08
CA GLU A 95 17.94 -1.88 0.12
C GLU A 95 17.62 -3.37 0.37
N LEU A 96 16.50 -3.88 -0.17
CA LEU A 96 16.09 -5.28 -0.08
C LEU A 96 16.41 -6.07 -1.35
N PHE A 97 16.13 -5.49 -2.51
CA PHE A 97 16.14 -6.22 -3.79
C PHE A 97 17.28 -5.80 -4.74
N GLY A 98 18.17 -4.91 -4.26
CA GLY A 98 19.36 -4.49 -5.01
C GLY A 98 19.05 -3.60 -6.21
N GLU A 99 19.97 -3.56 -7.16
CA GLU A 99 19.99 -2.62 -8.28
C GLU A 99 18.71 -2.62 -9.12
N LYS A 100 18.03 -3.75 -9.24
CA LYS A 100 16.78 -3.88 -10.01
C LYS A 100 15.68 -2.95 -9.51
N ALA A 101 15.64 -2.63 -8.22
CA ALA A 101 14.64 -1.76 -7.62
C ALA A 101 15.01 -0.26 -7.65
N VAL A 102 16.21 0.11 -8.10
CA VAL A 102 16.64 1.53 -8.16
C VAL A 102 15.72 2.41 -9.03
N PRO A 103 15.19 1.97 -10.18
CA PRO A 103 14.24 2.77 -10.95
C PRO A 103 12.97 3.10 -10.16
N SER A 104 12.43 2.11 -9.43
CA SER A 104 11.28 2.28 -8.53
C SER A 104 11.60 3.27 -7.41
N ASP A 105 12.75 3.13 -6.74
CA ASP A 105 13.16 4.04 -5.68
C ASP A 105 13.26 5.50 -6.17
N LYS A 106 13.84 5.72 -7.34
CA LYS A 106 13.92 7.07 -7.94
C LYS A 106 12.54 7.64 -8.17
N PHE A 107 11.61 6.85 -8.69
CA PHE A 107 10.25 7.28 -8.98
C PHE A 107 9.50 7.64 -7.68
N PHE A 108 9.48 6.76 -6.68
CA PHE A 108 8.76 7.03 -5.43
C PHE A 108 9.38 8.17 -4.62
N ARG A 109 10.69 8.39 -4.69
CA ARG A 109 11.33 9.58 -4.11
C ARG A 109 10.88 10.87 -4.78
N MET A 110 10.63 10.88 -6.11
CA MET A 110 10.08 12.06 -6.79
C MET A 110 8.66 12.39 -6.32
N LEU A 111 7.84 11.37 -5.96
CA LEU A 111 6.49 11.59 -5.42
C LEU A 111 6.51 12.17 -3.99
N SER A 112 7.64 12.11 -3.31
CA SER A 112 7.88 12.79 -2.01
C SER A 112 6.85 12.43 -0.91
N PHE A 113 6.39 11.18 -0.85
CA PHE A 113 5.37 10.75 0.12
C PHE A 113 5.75 11.06 1.57
N ARG A 114 7.03 10.93 1.95
CA ARG A 114 7.46 11.27 3.31
C ARG A 114 7.30 12.74 3.65
N GLN A 115 7.49 13.65 2.70
CA GLN A 115 7.24 15.07 2.91
C GLN A 115 5.74 15.33 3.11
N HIS A 116 4.89 14.70 2.28
CA HIS A 116 3.43 14.79 2.41
C HIS A 116 2.94 14.18 3.73
N ALA A 117 3.49 13.03 4.14
CA ALA A 117 3.19 12.42 5.43
C ALA A 117 3.45 13.36 6.61
N LYS A 118 4.59 14.07 6.62
CA LYS A 118 4.89 15.08 7.64
C LYS A 118 3.86 16.21 7.64
N MET A 119 3.48 16.73 6.46
CA MET A 119 2.46 17.77 6.35
C MET A 119 1.09 17.27 6.85
N THR A 120 0.72 16.04 6.57
CA THR A 120 -0.50 15.40 7.07
C THR A 120 -0.48 15.29 8.59
N ILE A 121 0.62 14.82 9.16
CA ILE A 121 0.79 14.71 10.61
C ILE A 121 0.70 16.08 11.26
N ASP A 122 1.38 17.09 10.74
CA ASP A 122 1.37 18.45 11.26
C ASP A 122 -0.01 19.12 11.16
N SER A 123 -0.86 18.71 10.24
CA SER A 123 -2.19 19.29 10.02
C SER A 123 -3.32 18.47 10.65
N VAL A 124 -3.34 17.15 10.46
CA VAL A 124 -4.46 16.27 10.81
C VAL A 124 -4.30 15.69 12.22
N TYR A 125 -3.06 15.39 12.65
CA TYR A 125 -2.79 14.79 13.95
C TYR A 125 -2.57 15.80 15.08
N LYS A 126 -2.97 17.06 14.88
CA LYS A 126 -2.79 18.16 15.86
C LYS A 126 -3.50 17.92 17.19
N ASP A 127 -4.70 17.36 17.13
CA ASP A 127 -5.45 17.07 18.36
C ASP A 127 -5.11 15.65 18.85
N PRO A 128 -4.31 15.53 19.92
CA PRO A 128 -3.95 14.23 20.48
C PRO A 128 -5.15 13.48 21.07
N ASN A 129 -6.29 14.17 21.28
CA ASN A 129 -7.51 13.60 21.83
C ASN A 129 -8.50 13.13 20.76
N ALA A 130 -8.30 13.48 19.51
CA ALA A 130 -9.14 13.00 18.43
C ALA A 130 -9.17 11.46 18.42
N PRO A 131 -10.34 10.82 18.28
CA PRO A 131 -10.48 9.36 18.36
C PRO A 131 -9.54 8.62 17.41
N PHE A 132 -9.46 9.06 16.14
CA PHE A 132 -8.60 8.44 15.15
C PHE A 132 -7.11 8.57 15.49
N VAL A 133 -6.67 9.68 16.11
CA VAL A 133 -5.28 9.88 16.55
C VAL A 133 -4.92 8.94 17.68
N LYS A 134 -5.83 8.73 18.62
CA LYS A 134 -5.66 7.75 19.72
C LYS A 134 -5.58 6.33 19.15
N ALA A 135 -6.48 5.97 18.24
CA ALA A 135 -6.49 4.68 17.58
C ALA A 135 -5.18 4.42 16.79
N ALA A 136 -4.75 5.38 15.98
CA ALA A 136 -3.51 5.27 15.19
C ALA A 136 -2.27 5.12 16.09
N LYS A 137 -2.18 5.90 17.18
CA LYS A 137 -1.08 5.80 18.15
C LYS A 137 -1.09 4.49 18.92
N ALA A 138 -2.27 4.00 19.33
CA ALA A 138 -2.40 2.71 20.01
C ALA A 138 -1.98 1.55 19.08
N TYR A 139 -2.46 1.56 17.84
CA TYR A 139 -2.07 0.59 16.83
C TYR A 139 -0.56 0.60 16.58
N LEU A 140 0.05 1.77 16.41
CA LEU A 140 1.49 1.92 16.23
C LEU A 140 2.29 1.37 17.42
N LYS A 141 1.84 1.64 18.65
CA LYS A 141 2.42 1.03 19.84
C LYS A 141 2.36 -0.49 19.81
N GLY A 142 1.23 -1.06 19.36
CA GLY A 142 1.08 -2.51 19.20
C GLY A 142 2.09 -3.09 18.21
N ILE A 143 2.26 -2.47 17.03
CA ILE A 143 3.28 -2.87 16.05
C ILE A 143 4.67 -2.85 16.69
N ASN A 144 5.03 -1.74 17.34
CA ASN A 144 6.36 -1.58 17.93
C ASN A 144 6.58 -2.55 19.09
N GLN A 145 5.54 -2.86 19.87
CA GLN A 145 5.62 -3.90 20.89
C GLN A 145 5.94 -5.28 20.29
N TYR A 146 5.33 -5.65 19.16
CA TYR A 146 5.70 -6.88 18.46
C TYR A 146 7.13 -6.82 17.91
N ILE A 147 7.58 -5.70 17.39
CA ILE A 147 8.96 -5.51 16.93
C ILE A 147 9.96 -5.79 18.04
N HIS A 148 9.67 -5.34 19.27
CA HIS A 148 10.56 -5.53 20.42
C HIS A 148 10.58 -6.96 20.96
N GLN A 149 9.42 -7.58 21.15
CA GLN A 149 9.33 -8.87 21.84
C GLN A 149 8.91 -10.05 20.97
N GLY A 150 8.31 -9.79 19.81
CA GLY A 150 7.85 -10.83 18.91
C GLY A 150 8.98 -11.52 18.17
N LYS A 151 8.69 -12.74 17.68
CA LYS A 151 9.63 -13.50 16.85
C LYS A 151 9.95 -12.72 15.57
N THR A 152 11.19 -12.87 15.11
CA THR A 152 11.62 -12.24 13.85
C THR A 152 11.18 -13.12 12.68
N PRO A 153 10.36 -12.62 11.75
CA PRO A 153 10.01 -13.37 10.54
C PRO A 153 11.26 -13.75 9.73
N ILE A 154 11.23 -14.93 9.13
CA ILE A 154 12.40 -15.50 8.42
C ILE A 154 12.90 -14.56 7.31
N GLU A 155 12.01 -13.80 6.70
CA GLU A 155 12.28 -12.88 5.60
C GLU A 155 13.28 -11.79 6.02
N PHE A 156 13.21 -11.30 7.26
CA PHE A 156 14.20 -10.35 7.78
C PHE A 156 15.60 -10.95 7.84
N THR A 157 15.69 -12.21 8.25
CA THR A 157 16.97 -12.94 8.30
C THR A 157 17.51 -13.17 6.88
N LEU A 158 16.66 -13.59 5.95
CA LEU A 158 17.04 -13.81 4.55
C LEU A 158 17.44 -12.53 3.84
N ALA A 159 16.76 -11.42 4.13
CA ALA A 159 17.09 -10.10 3.59
C ALA A 159 18.29 -9.44 4.29
N GLY A 160 18.75 -9.98 5.41
CA GLY A 160 19.88 -9.41 6.18
C GLY A 160 19.58 -8.06 6.82
N ILE A 161 18.33 -7.76 7.14
CA ILE A 161 17.91 -6.50 7.73
C ILE A 161 17.37 -6.67 9.16
N PRO A 162 17.56 -5.68 10.05
CA PRO A 162 16.96 -5.69 11.37
C PRO A 162 15.48 -5.30 11.32
N LYS A 163 14.71 -5.72 12.32
CA LYS A 163 13.42 -5.09 12.63
C LYS A 163 13.69 -3.68 13.16
N THR A 164 12.97 -2.69 12.66
CA THR A 164 13.07 -1.28 13.12
C THR A 164 11.69 -0.75 13.42
N GLU A 165 11.58 0.12 14.42
CA GLU A 165 10.30 0.72 14.80
C GLU A 165 9.60 1.41 13.63
N PHE A 166 8.28 1.33 13.66
CA PHE A 166 7.40 2.09 12.79
C PHE A 166 7.08 3.44 13.42
N THR A 167 6.89 4.44 12.57
CA THR A 167 6.48 5.79 12.93
C THR A 167 5.11 6.13 12.32
N LEU A 168 4.52 7.25 12.72
CA LEU A 168 3.31 7.75 12.08
C LEU A 168 3.56 8.10 10.61
N GLU A 169 4.76 8.63 10.29
CA GLU A 169 5.13 8.88 8.90
C GLU A 169 5.16 7.59 8.08
N ASP A 170 5.63 6.48 8.64
CA ASP A 170 5.66 5.19 7.94
C ASP A 170 4.24 4.68 7.63
N MET A 171 3.27 4.90 8.53
CA MET A 171 1.86 4.61 8.26
C MET A 171 1.30 5.49 7.16
N GLU A 172 1.55 6.81 7.21
CA GLU A 172 1.04 7.77 6.24
C GLU A 172 1.64 7.58 4.83
N ILE A 173 2.92 7.21 4.69
CA ILE A 173 3.49 6.91 3.36
C ILE A 173 2.89 5.65 2.75
N ILE A 174 2.47 4.66 3.55
CA ILE A 174 1.75 3.48 3.06
C ILE A 174 0.37 3.89 2.51
N VAL A 175 -0.34 4.78 3.20
CA VAL A 175 -1.59 5.37 2.71
C VAL A 175 -1.36 6.16 1.42
N GLY A 176 -0.27 6.95 1.37
CA GLY A 176 0.15 7.66 0.15
C GLY A 176 0.43 6.74 -1.03
N TYR A 177 1.10 5.62 -0.80
CA TYR A 177 1.31 4.58 -1.82
C TYR A 177 -0.02 3.99 -2.31
N MET A 178 -0.93 3.67 -1.40
CA MET A 178 -2.27 3.21 -1.78
C MET A 178 -2.97 4.24 -2.67
N GLY A 179 -2.95 5.53 -2.28
CA GLY A 179 -3.52 6.62 -3.09
C GLY A 179 -2.92 6.67 -4.50
N TYR A 180 -1.59 6.53 -4.62
CA TYR A 180 -0.90 6.46 -5.91
C TYR A 180 -1.43 5.33 -6.81
N THR A 181 -1.77 4.18 -6.24
CA THR A 181 -2.25 3.04 -7.05
C THR A 181 -3.59 3.31 -7.75
N PHE A 182 -4.33 4.32 -7.30
CA PHE A 182 -5.60 4.76 -7.91
C PHE A 182 -5.43 5.90 -8.91
N VAL A 183 -4.23 6.50 -9.04
CA VAL A 183 -4.01 7.61 -9.99
C VAL A 183 -3.89 7.10 -11.42
N GLY A 184 -4.93 7.33 -12.20
CA GLY A 184 -5.00 6.94 -13.62
C GLY A 184 -4.15 7.83 -14.55
N ALA A 185 -3.95 9.10 -14.19
CA ALA A 185 -3.33 10.12 -15.03
C ALA A 185 -1.92 9.76 -15.53
N PHE A 186 -1.10 9.05 -14.73
CA PHE A 186 0.22 8.58 -15.17
C PHE A 186 0.19 7.65 -16.39
N LYS A 187 -0.94 6.98 -16.63
CA LYS A 187 -1.14 6.08 -17.79
C LYS A 187 -1.85 6.78 -18.94
N SER A 188 -2.91 7.53 -18.62
CA SER A 188 -3.84 8.10 -19.61
C SER A 188 -3.34 9.41 -20.21
N GLU A 189 -2.87 10.38 -19.41
CA GLU A 189 -2.45 11.70 -19.90
C GLU A 189 -1.30 11.68 -20.89
N PRO A 190 -0.23 10.89 -20.71
CA PRO A 190 0.84 10.81 -21.71
C PRO A 190 0.36 10.35 -23.07
N VAL A 191 -0.57 9.40 -23.10
CA VAL A 191 -1.14 8.86 -24.33
C VAL A 191 -2.09 9.86 -24.96
N ALA A 192 -2.97 10.46 -24.17
CA ALA A 192 -3.89 11.52 -24.58
C ALA A 192 -3.13 12.72 -25.19
N THR A 193 -2.08 13.18 -24.53
CA THR A 193 -1.19 14.24 -25.03
C THR A 193 -0.57 13.87 -26.37
N LEU A 194 -0.06 12.65 -26.50
CA LEU A 194 0.57 12.19 -27.74
C LEU A 194 -0.43 12.13 -28.90
N ILE A 195 -1.65 11.63 -28.65
CA ILE A 195 -2.73 11.58 -29.64
C ILE A 195 -3.08 13.01 -30.08
N ASN A 196 -3.32 13.91 -29.14
CA ASN A 196 -3.68 15.29 -29.45
C ASN A 196 -2.58 16.01 -30.25
N GLU A 197 -1.31 15.85 -29.88
CA GLU A 197 -0.18 16.51 -30.56
C GLU A 197 0.15 15.91 -31.94
N LYS A 198 -0.03 14.58 -32.14
CA LYS A 198 0.25 13.92 -33.43
C LYS A 198 -0.91 13.92 -34.40
N LEU A 199 -2.13 13.70 -33.91
CA LEU A 199 -3.29 13.44 -34.74
C LEU A 199 -4.30 14.60 -34.72
N GLY A 200 -4.18 15.51 -33.77
CA GLY A 200 -5.02 16.69 -33.61
C GLY A 200 -6.27 16.47 -32.75
N ALA A 201 -7.00 17.57 -32.52
CA ALA A 201 -8.10 17.64 -31.59
C ALA A 201 -9.30 16.75 -31.96
N ASP A 202 -9.54 16.52 -33.24
CA ASP A 202 -10.68 15.71 -33.69
C ASP A 202 -10.48 14.24 -33.31
N TYR A 203 -9.29 13.66 -33.57
CA TYR A 203 -8.95 12.31 -33.08
C TYR A 203 -8.93 12.22 -31.56
N PHE A 204 -8.45 13.28 -30.90
CA PHE A 204 -8.46 13.33 -29.44
C PHE A 204 -9.89 13.23 -28.88
N LYS A 205 -10.85 13.95 -29.46
CA LYS A 205 -12.27 13.89 -29.07
C LYS A 205 -12.85 12.48 -29.23
N ASP A 206 -12.54 11.79 -30.32
CA ASP A 206 -13.04 10.42 -30.55
C ASP A 206 -12.55 9.44 -29.48
N VAL A 207 -11.28 9.57 -29.07
CA VAL A 207 -10.68 8.72 -28.02
C VAL A 207 -11.19 9.09 -26.62
N MET A 208 -11.41 10.38 -26.36
CA MET A 208 -11.87 10.92 -25.08
C MET A 208 -13.38 11.14 -25.02
N SER A 209 -14.15 10.53 -25.90
CA SER A 209 -15.62 10.70 -26.03
C SER A 209 -16.42 10.32 -24.75
N ALA A 210 -15.80 9.65 -23.79
CA ALA A 210 -16.41 9.36 -22.50
C ALA A 210 -16.45 10.57 -21.54
N TRP A 211 -15.77 11.67 -21.85
CA TRP A 211 -15.76 12.87 -21.02
C TRP A 211 -16.95 13.77 -21.39
N PRO A 212 -17.71 14.29 -20.41
CA PRO A 212 -18.81 15.18 -20.68
C PRO A 212 -18.30 16.48 -21.31
N ASP A 213 -19.10 17.08 -22.22
CA ASP A 213 -18.78 18.37 -22.88
C ASP A 213 -18.52 19.51 -21.90
N SER A 214 -18.99 19.38 -20.65
CA SER A 214 -18.77 20.34 -19.57
C SER A 214 -17.41 20.20 -18.89
N ALA A 215 -16.62 19.15 -19.19
CA ALA A 215 -15.28 19.01 -18.65
C ALA A 215 -14.38 20.13 -19.19
N TYR A 216 -13.58 20.74 -18.31
CA TYR A 216 -12.63 21.77 -18.72
C TYR A 216 -11.55 21.15 -19.61
N GLN A 217 -11.55 21.54 -20.87
CA GLN A 217 -10.55 21.10 -21.83
C GLN A 217 -9.61 22.27 -22.14
N ILE A 218 -8.31 22.04 -22.04
CA ILE A 218 -7.32 23.01 -22.53
C ILE A 218 -7.37 22.96 -24.05
N SER A 219 -7.95 24.01 -24.66
CA SER A 219 -7.99 24.15 -26.10
C SER A 219 -6.56 24.32 -26.65
N VAL A 220 -6.15 23.42 -27.53
CA VAL A 220 -4.90 23.55 -28.30
C VAL A 220 -5.26 23.96 -29.72
N ASP A 221 -5.28 25.27 -29.96
CA ASP A 221 -5.75 25.85 -31.22
C ASP A 221 -4.80 25.66 -32.42
N LYS A 222 -3.65 24.99 -32.24
CA LYS A 222 -2.65 24.82 -33.29
C LYS A 222 -2.01 23.43 -33.26
N LEU A 223 -1.77 22.87 -34.44
CA LEU A 223 -0.97 21.67 -34.60
C LEU A 223 0.39 21.83 -33.88
N ALA A 224 0.76 20.82 -33.15
CA ALA A 224 1.98 20.81 -32.35
C ALA A 224 3.22 20.85 -33.27
N SER A 225 4.24 21.58 -32.85
CA SER A 225 5.54 21.58 -33.53
C SER A 225 6.23 20.21 -33.36
N ASN A 226 7.16 19.86 -34.27
CA ASN A 226 7.96 18.62 -34.16
C ASN A 226 8.65 18.47 -32.78
N LYS A 227 9.04 19.57 -32.14
CA LYS A 227 9.61 19.55 -30.79
C LYS A 227 8.58 19.15 -29.73
N GLN A 228 7.34 19.58 -29.87
CA GLN A 228 6.24 19.22 -28.97
C GLN A 228 5.87 17.74 -29.13
N ILE A 229 5.76 17.27 -30.38
CA ILE A 229 5.52 15.84 -30.68
C ILE A 229 6.61 14.96 -30.05
N LYS A 230 7.88 15.32 -30.21
CA LYS A 230 8.98 14.57 -29.59
C LYS A 230 8.93 14.55 -28.07
N ALA A 231 8.48 15.66 -27.46
CA ALA A 231 8.29 15.69 -26.00
C ALA A 231 7.15 14.78 -25.56
N ALA A 232 6.03 14.73 -26.30
CA ALA A 232 4.91 13.83 -26.04
C ALA A 232 5.30 12.34 -26.25
N GLU A 233 6.12 12.04 -27.24
CA GLU A 233 6.68 10.69 -27.43
C GLU A 233 7.53 10.25 -26.22
N ASN A 234 8.40 11.12 -25.72
CA ASN A 234 9.20 10.84 -24.53
C ASN A 234 8.33 10.62 -23.28
N LEU A 235 7.24 11.39 -23.13
CA LEU A 235 6.28 11.21 -22.05
C LEU A 235 5.55 9.85 -22.17
N ALA A 236 5.14 9.45 -23.37
CA ALA A 236 4.53 8.13 -23.62
C ALA A 236 5.50 6.97 -23.36
N ILE A 237 6.78 7.13 -23.71
CA ILE A 237 7.84 6.15 -23.37
C ILE A 237 7.98 6.02 -21.84
N MET A 238 7.99 7.14 -21.12
CA MET A 238 8.03 7.15 -19.65
C MET A 238 6.81 6.43 -19.06
N ALA A 239 5.60 6.69 -19.56
CA ALA A 239 4.39 6.01 -19.10
C ALA A 239 4.46 4.49 -19.28
N ASN A 240 4.99 4.00 -20.43
CA ASN A 240 5.22 2.59 -20.65
C ASN A 240 6.25 1.99 -19.68
N GLN A 241 7.31 2.73 -19.37
CA GLN A 241 8.31 2.31 -18.38
C GLN A 241 7.72 2.20 -16.99
N LEU A 242 6.88 3.19 -16.59
CA LEU A 242 6.16 3.17 -15.31
C LEU A 242 5.18 2.00 -15.23
N THR A 243 4.46 1.69 -16.31
CA THR A 243 3.56 0.54 -16.36
C THR A 243 4.32 -0.77 -16.12
N LYS A 244 5.41 -1.00 -16.85
CA LYS A 244 6.25 -2.19 -16.66
C LYS A 244 6.85 -2.26 -15.25
N MET A 245 7.35 -1.13 -14.73
CA MET A 245 7.86 -1.06 -13.37
C MET A 245 6.78 -1.44 -12.34
N ASN A 246 5.57 -0.92 -12.50
CA ASN A 246 4.45 -1.21 -11.59
C ASN A 246 4.04 -2.70 -11.63
N GLU A 247 4.13 -3.37 -12.78
CA GLU A 247 3.86 -4.82 -12.91
C GLU A 247 4.90 -5.68 -12.16
N GLU A 248 6.11 -5.17 -11.98
CA GLU A 248 7.21 -5.85 -11.29
C GLU A 248 7.26 -5.54 -9.78
N LEU A 249 6.39 -4.64 -9.26
CA LEU A 249 6.36 -4.31 -7.85
C LEU A 249 5.87 -5.48 -7.00
N PRO A 250 6.38 -5.65 -5.77
CA PRO A 250 5.91 -6.69 -4.84
C PRO A 250 4.43 -6.55 -4.49
N PHE A 251 3.88 -5.35 -4.60
CA PHE A 251 2.46 -5.04 -4.42
C PHE A 251 1.99 -4.27 -5.65
N PRO A 252 1.46 -4.99 -6.66
CA PRO A 252 1.01 -4.36 -7.89
C PRO A 252 -0.16 -3.42 -7.64
N PRO A 253 -0.31 -2.36 -8.46
CA PRO A 253 -1.41 -1.42 -8.34
C PRO A 253 -2.75 -2.10 -8.64
N PHE A 254 -3.83 -1.47 -8.17
CA PHE A 254 -5.18 -1.89 -8.50
C PHE A 254 -5.45 -1.76 -10.00
N HIS A 255 -6.19 -2.74 -10.56
CA HIS A 255 -6.59 -2.75 -11.96
C HIS A 255 -8.05 -2.35 -12.17
N GLY A 256 -8.85 -2.35 -11.11
CA GLY A 256 -10.26 -2.02 -11.12
C GLY A 256 -10.95 -2.58 -9.88
N SER A 257 -12.27 -2.42 -9.83
CA SER A 257 -13.11 -2.98 -8.77
C SER A 257 -14.57 -2.90 -9.14
N ASN A 258 -15.40 -3.77 -8.54
CA ASN A 258 -16.85 -3.71 -8.64
C ASN A 258 -17.45 -3.57 -7.24
N GLY A 259 -18.54 -2.82 -7.14
CA GLY A 259 -19.32 -2.70 -5.92
C GLY A 259 -20.81 -2.66 -6.21
N TRP A 260 -21.61 -3.37 -5.41
CA TRP A 260 -23.08 -3.38 -5.51
C TRP A 260 -23.72 -3.29 -4.14
N VAL A 261 -24.84 -2.61 -4.10
CA VAL A 261 -25.71 -2.57 -2.92
C VAL A 261 -27.11 -3.00 -3.34
N ILE A 262 -27.63 -4.02 -2.67
CA ILE A 262 -29.00 -4.48 -2.86
C ILE A 262 -29.83 -4.00 -1.66
N SER A 263 -30.88 -3.23 -1.93
CA SER A 263 -31.78 -2.75 -0.88
C SER A 263 -32.47 -3.92 -0.17
N GLY A 264 -32.66 -3.80 1.17
CA GLY A 264 -33.40 -4.78 1.98
C GLY A 264 -34.80 -5.09 1.47
N LYS A 265 -35.45 -4.17 0.73
CA LYS A 265 -36.72 -4.40 0.07
C LYS A 265 -36.67 -5.52 -0.99
N LYS A 266 -35.49 -5.83 -1.51
CA LYS A 266 -35.25 -6.87 -2.54
C LYS A 266 -34.63 -8.14 -2.00
N THR A 267 -34.41 -8.24 -0.70
CA THR A 267 -33.75 -9.39 -0.04
C THR A 267 -34.79 -10.18 0.79
N LYS A 268 -34.60 -11.49 0.95
CA LYS A 268 -35.44 -12.33 1.83
C LYS A 268 -35.30 -11.96 3.31
N SER A 269 -34.11 -11.47 3.72
CA SER A 269 -33.84 -11.10 5.12
C SER A 269 -34.42 -9.74 5.50
N GLY A 270 -34.84 -8.91 4.54
CA GLY A 270 -35.20 -7.51 4.77
C GLY A 270 -34.01 -6.60 5.04
N LYS A 271 -32.75 -7.13 5.04
CA LYS A 271 -31.54 -6.38 5.28
C LYS A 271 -30.82 -6.11 3.97
N PRO A 272 -30.10 -4.97 3.82
CA PRO A 272 -29.31 -4.70 2.63
C PRO A 272 -28.15 -5.72 2.49
N ILE A 273 -27.71 -5.92 1.26
CA ILE A 273 -26.50 -6.70 0.94
C ILE A 273 -25.51 -5.76 0.25
N LEU A 274 -24.30 -5.71 0.77
CA LEU A 274 -23.16 -5.05 0.15
C LEU A 274 -22.21 -6.13 -0.39
N SER A 275 -21.76 -5.97 -1.62
CA SER A 275 -20.68 -6.75 -2.21
C SER A 275 -19.66 -5.79 -2.81
N ASN A 276 -18.39 -6.03 -2.55
CA ASN A 276 -17.29 -5.25 -3.12
C ASN A 276 -16.15 -6.20 -3.50
N ASP A 277 -15.69 -6.08 -4.73
CA ASP A 277 -14.68 -6.93 -5.34
C ASP A 277 -13.57 -6.06 -5.92
N THR A 278 -12.40 -6.04 -5.27
CA THR A 278 -11.24 -5.28 -5.69
C THR A 278 -10.32 -6.15 -6.57
N HIS A 279 -10.05 -5.68 -7.80
CA HIS A 279 -9.24 -6.41 -8.75
C HIS A 279 -7.75 -6.07 -8.55
N ILE A 280 -7.08 -6.94 -7.82
CA ILE A 280 -5.66 -6.86 -7.51
C ILE A 280 -5.03 -8.21 -7.88
N ALA A 281 -3.79 -8.20 -8.37
CA ALA A 281 -3.07 -9.45 -8.65
C ALA A 281 -2.93 -10.30 -7.38
N PHE A 282 -2.99 -11.62 -7.56
CA PHE A 282 -2.77 -12.56 -6.46
C PHE A 282 -1.33 -12.44 -5.95
N SER A 283 -1.19 -12.36 -4.65
CA SER A 283 0.10 -12.34 -3.96
C SER A 283 0.06 -13.15 -2.67
N GLN A 284 1.22 -13.58 -2.21
CA GLN A 284 1.40 -14.22 -0.92
C GLN A 284 2.50 -13.50 -0.15
N PRO A 285 2.16 -12.82 0.95
CA PRO A 285 0.81 -12.68 1.53
C PRO A 285 -0.12 -11.83 0.66
N SER A 286 -1.44 -12.00 0.86
CA SER A 286 -2.46 -11.16 0.22
C SER A 286 -2.25 -9.68 0.56
N VAL A 287 -2.67 -8.79 -0.35
CA VAL A 287 -2.68 -7.33 -0.09
C VAL A 287 -3.56 -7.01 1.11
N TRP A 288 -4.70 -7.70 1.22
CA TRP A 288 -5.64 -7.50 2.32
C TRP A 288 -5.32 -8.37 3.53
N TYR A 289 -5.45 -7.77 4.70
CA TYR A 289 -5.51 -8.43 5.99
C TYR A 289 -6.92 -8.29 6.55
N GLU A 290 -7.64 -9.39 6.64
CA GLU A 290 -9.01 -9.41 7.15
C GLU A 290 -8.99 -9.52 8.67
N ALA A 291 -9.82 -8.72 9.37
CA ALA A 291 -9.90 -8.73 10.83
C ALA A 291 -11.26 -8.27 11.33
N HIS A 292 -11.67 -8.78 12.50
CA HIS A 292 -12.81 -8.33 13.30
C HIS A 292 -12.32 -7.69 14.59
N LEU A 293 -12.77 -6.47 14.86
CA LEU A 293 -12.42 -5.68 16.04
C LEU A 293 -13.70 -5.32 16.81
N GLU A 294 -13.78 -5.63 18.10
CA GLU A 294 -14.96 -5.34 18.90
C GLU A 294 -14.61 -4.87 20.31
N CYS A 295 -15.23 -3.77 20.73
CA CYS A 295 -15.29 -3.31 22.10
C CYS A 295 -16.65 -2.63 22.33
N PRO A 296 -17.02 -2.22 23.57
CA PRO A 296 -18.35 -1.68 23.86
C PRO A 296 -18.78 -0.47 23.01
N THR A 297 -17.81 0.31 22.51
CA THR A 297 -18.06 1.55 21.73
C THR A 297 -17.73 1.43 20.25
N TYR A 298 -17.09 0.32 19.83
CA TYR A 298 -16.57 0.18 18.49
C TYR A 298 -16.68 -1.27 18.02
N LYS A 299 -17.28 -1.46 16.85
CA LYS A 299 -17.36 -2.78 16.20
C LYS A 299 -17.18 -2.65 14.71
N ILE A 300 -16.21 -3.36 14.17
CA ILE A 300 -15.88 -3.32 12.76
C ILE A 300 -15.35 -4.67 12.29
N TYR A 301 -15.72 -5.03 11.06
CA TYR A 301 -15.18 -6.15 10.32
C TYR A 301 -14.74 -5.64 8.94
N GLY A 302 -13.54 -5.98 8.50
CA GLY A 302 -13.09 -5.50 7.19
C GLY A 302 -11.70 -5.93 6.79
N ASN A 303 -11.28 -5.37 5.67
CA ASN A 303 -10.01 -5.64 5.01
C ASN A 303 -9.07 -4.44 5.18
N PHE A 304 -7.94 -4.69 5.79
CA PHE A 304 -6.94 -3.70 6.14
C PHE A 304 -5.71 -3.84 5.25
N LEU A 305 -5.03 -2.72 5.00
CA LEU A 305 -3.67 -2.76 4.45
C LEU A 305 -2.66 -3.00 5.58
N ALA A 306 -1.62 -3.77 5.29
CA ALA A 306 -0.54 -3.96 6.22
C ALA A 306 0.11 -2.62 6.61
N GLY A 307 0.04 -2.28 7.91
CA GLY A 307 0.54 -1.02 8.44
C GLY A 307 -0.50 0.08 8.62
N THR A 308 -1.81 -0.21 8.42
CA THR A 308 -2.88 0.77 8.65
C THR A 308 -3.93 0.24 9.65
N PRO A 309 -4.47 1.11 10.55
CA PRO A 309 -5.47 0.71 11.54
C PRO A 309 -6.91 0.77 11.03
N VAL A 310 -7.14 1.28 9.82
CA VAL A 310 -8.48 1.51 9.26
C VAL A 310 -8.71 0.56 8.10
N PRO A 311 -9.86 -0.15 8.05
CA PRO A 311 -10.17 -1.02 6.94
C PRO A 311 -10.57 -0.20 5.70
N ALA A 312 -9.97 -0.55 4.56
CA ALA A 312 -10.33 0.04 3.27
C ALA A 312 -11.74 -0.38 2.84
N LEU A 313 -12.11 -1.61 3.12
CA LEU A 313 -13.41 -2.20 2.83
C LEU A 313 -13.94 -2.81 4.13
N GLY A 314 -15.23 -2.68 4.41
CA GLY A 314 -15.73 -3.28 5.64
C GLY A 314 -17.15 -2.88 6.00
N HIS A 315 -17.54 -3.28 7.20
CA HIS A 315 -18.81 -2.90 7.78
C HIS A 315 -18.70 -2.74 9.29
N SER A 316 -19.61 -1.97 9.84
CA SER A 316 -19.89 -1.82 11.26
C SER A 316 -21.37 -2.11 11.52
N ASP A 317 -21.82 -1.94 12.76
CA ASP A 317 -23.25 -2.00 13.11
C ASP A 317 -24.10 -0.91 12.45
N PHE A 318 -23.46 0.17 12.00
CA PHE A 318 -24.12 1.35 11.42
C PHE A 318 -24.18 1.34 9.89
N GLY A 319 -23.30 0.62 9.23
CA GLY A 319 -23.22 0.59 7.77
C GLY A 319 -22.06 -0.19 7.24
N GLY A 320 -22.01 -0.35 5.92
CA GLY A 320 -20.92 -0.95 5.20
C GLY A 320 -20.40 -0.01 4.12
N TRP A 321 -19.14 -0.16 3.75
CA TRP A 321 -18.50 0.59 2.68
C TRP A 321 -17.59 -0.30 1.84
N GLY A 322 -17.46 0.08 0.60
CA GLY A 322 -16.57 -0.53 -0.36
C GLY A 322 -15.92 0.55 -1.21
N LEU A 323 -14.82 0.22 -1.86
CA LEU A 323 -14.08 1.11 -2.73
C LEU A 323 -14.15 0.63 -4.19
N THR A 324 -14.34 1.59 -5.10
CA THR A 324 -14.09 1.38 -6.51
C THR A 324 -13.19 2.50 -7.04
N MET A 325 -12.49 2.24 -8.15
CA MET A 325 -11.70 3.27 -8.81
C MET A 325 -12.64 4.30 -9.42
N PHE A 326 -12.47 5.56 -9.06
CA PHE A 326 -13.19 6.66 -9.66
C PHE A 326 -12.50 7.16 -10.93
N GLU A 327 -11.19 6.88 -11.07
CA GLU A 327 -10.35 7.30 -12.19
C GLU A 327 -10.44 8.81 -12.45
N ASN A 328 -10.42 9.57 -11.36
CA ASN A 328 -10.46 11.02 -11.41
C ASN A 328 -9.20 11.57 -12.06
N ASP A 329 -9.30 12.77 -12.61
CA ASP A 329 -8.16 13.53 -13.12
C ASP A 329 -7.40 14.18 -11.95
N ASP A 330 -6.56 13.38 -11.30
CA ASP A 330 -5.92 13.72 -10.02
C ASP A 330 -4.51 14.27 -10.18
N ALA A 331 -3.92 14.18 -11.37
CA ALA A 331 -2.54 14.59 -11.61
C ALA A 331 -2.37 15.15 -13.01
N ASP A 332 -1.71 16.31 -13.11
CA ASP A 332 -1.38 17.00 -14.35
C ASP A 332 0.11 16.87 -14.68
N PHE A 333 0.43 16.76 -15.96
CA PHE A 333 1.79 16.88 -16.46
C PHE A 333 2.03 18.28 -17.04
N PHE A 334 3.01 18.99 -16.47
CA PHE A 334 3.41 20.31 -16.91
C PHE A 334 4.67 20.26 -17.75
N ARG A 335 4.68 21.00 -18.88
CA ARG A 335 5.88 21.17 -19.69
C ARG A 335 6.64 22.40 -19.22
N GLU A 336 7.75 22.18 -18.55
CA GLU A 336 8.58 23.25 -18.00
C GLU A 336 9.59 23.79 -19.02
N LYS A 337 9.87 25.09 -18.94
CA LYS A 337 10.92 25.72 -19.74
C LYS A 337 12.24 25.68 -18.97
N VAL A 338 13.15 24.81 -19.40
CA VAL A 338 14.47 24.67 -18.77
C VAL A 338 15.29 25.96 -18.91
N ASN A 339 15.96 26.38 -17.82
CA ASN A 339 16.91 27.48 -17.84
C ASN A 339 18.14 27.08 -18.68
N PRO A 340 18.43 27.79 -19.79
CA PRO A 340 19.57 27.45 -20.65
C PRO A 340 20.92 27.59 -19.95
N ALA A 341 21.02 28.44 -18.92
CA ALA A 341 22.23 28.63 -18.14
C ALA A 341 22.47 27.58 -17.07
N ASN A 342 21.39 26.91 -16.60
CA ASN A 342 21.45 25.82 -15.62
C ASN A 342 20.35 24.78 -15.88
N LYS A 343 20.73 23.62 -16.41
CA LYS A 343 19.80 22.57 -16.80
C LYS A 343 19.02 21.94 -15.62
N ASN A 344 19.44 22.19 -14.40
CA ASN A 344 18.77 21.74 -13.18
C ASN A 344 17.71 22.73 -12.70
N GLN A 345 17.49 23.83 -13.42
CA GLN A 345 16.50 24.84 -13.10
C GLN A 345 15.49 24.99 -14.22
N VAL A 346 14.26 25.28 -13.85
CA VAL A 346 13.16 25.62 -14.78
C VAL A 346 12.69 27.04 -14.55
N TRP A 347 12.19 27.70 -15.61
CA TRP A 347 11.59 29.03 -15.51
C TRP A 347 10.15 28.89 -15.01
N TYR A 348 9.88 29.54 -13.91
CA TYR A 348 8.59 29.52 -13.28
C TYR A 348 7.90 30.90 -13.41
N LYS A 349 6.66 30.90 -13.92
CA LYS A 349 5.93 32.16 -14.18
C LYS A 349 4.90 32.53 -13.12
N ASP A 350 4.53 31.63 -12.22
CA ASP A 350 3.45 31.86 -11.27
C ASP A 350 3.99 32.44 -9.96
N PRO A 351 3.65 33.72 -9.63
CA PRO A 351 4.09 34.35 -8.39
C PRO A 351 3.58 33.65 -7.13
N ASP A 352 2.44 32.97 -7.20
CA ASP A 352 1.80 32.35 -6.04
C ASP A 352 2.40 30.98 -5.68
N ARG A 353 3.12 30.34 -6.59
CA ARG A 353 3.81 29.09 -6.35
C ARG A 353 5.24 29.23 -5.79
N ARG A 354 5.76 30.43 -5.54
CA ARG A 354 7.08 30.67 -4.94
C ARG A 354 7.26 30.11 -3.51
N ARG A 355 6.22 29.47 -2.94
CA ARG A 355 6.23 28.91 -1.57
C ARG A 355 6.54 27.41 -1.48
N GLN A 356 6.94 26.77 -2.58
CA GLN A 356 7.21 25.34 -2.59
C GLN A 356 8.63 24.99 -3.09
N GLN A 357 9.63 25.73 -2.63
CA GLN A 357 11.04 25.29 -2.71
C GLN A 357 11.54 24.89 -1.35
#